data_0f379dc0691fdae4c54fbfc926bb95db
#
_entry.id   0f379dc0691fdae4c54fbfc926bb95db
#
_cell.length_a   1.000
_cell.length_b   1.000
_cell.length_c   1.000
_cell.angle_alpha   90.00
_cell.angle_beta   90.00
_cell.angle_gamma   90.00
#
_symmetry.space_group_name_H-M   'P 1'
#
loop_
_entity.id
_entity.type
_entity.pdbx_description
1 polymer ?
#
loop_
_entity_poly.entity_id
_entity_poly.type
_entity_poly.pdbx_seq_one_letter_code
_entity_poly.pdbx_strand_id
1 'polypeptide(L)'
;MVAFDKDDVEAVGLLKLDVLGVRMQSTIAYSMKEIERVHQEKIDIDSVPLDDTATYELIQSTRTLGIFQVESPGQRELVGKLAPKNFTDLIIDISLFRPGPVKSLSLIHI
;
A
#
# COMPACT_ATOMS: atom_id res chain seq x y z
N MET A 1 -3.09 25.67 13.24
CA MET A 1 -3.72 24.91 14.34
C MET A 1 -5.19 25.31 14.46
N VAL A 2 -6.07 24.35 14.51
CA VAL A 2 -7.52 24.60 14.65
C VAL A 2 -7.85 24.67 16.15
N ALA A 3 -8.62 25.69 16.55
CA ALA A 3 -9.02 25.87 17.94
C ALA A 3 -10.08 24.85 18.41
N PHE A 4 -10.71 24.13 17.48
CA PHE A 4 -11.76 23.15 17.76
C PHE A 4 -11.25 21.74 17.52
N ASP A 5 -11.67 20.79 18.36
CA ASP A 5 -11.43 19.37 18.11
C ASP A 5 -12.47 18.81 17.09
N LYS A 6 -12.38 17.52 16.81
CA LYS A 6 -13.26 16.86 15.86
C LYS A 6 -14.75 17.02 16.24
N ASP A 7 -15.07 16.84 17.52
CA ASP A 7 -16.45 16.89 18.02
C ASP A 7 -17.00 18.31 18.00
N ASP A 8 -16.15 19.30 18.33
CA ASP A 8 -16.53 20.71 18.26
C ASP A 8 -16.84 21.15 16.83
N VAL A 9 -16.03 20.72 15.86
CA VAL A 9 -16.24 20.99 14.44
C VAL A 9 -17.59 20.43 13.97
N GLU A 10 -17.92 19.22 14.37
CA GLU A 10 -19.21 18.60 14.06
C GLU A 10 -20.37 19.36 14.74
N ALA A 11 -20.21 19.74 16.00
CA ALA A 11 -21.25 20.43 16.76
C ALA A 11 -21.61 21.82 16.19
N VAL A 12 -20.64 22.54 15.61
CA VAL A 12 -20.89 23.85 14.98
C VAL A 12 -21.31 23.73 13.49
N GLY A 13 -21.46 22.51 12.97
CA GLY A 13 -21.92 22.27 11.61
C GLY A 13 -20.86 22.49 10.53
N LEU A 14 -19.60 22.50 10.89
CA LEU A 14 -18.50 22.59 9.93
C LEU A 14 -18.14 21.22 9.37
N LEU A 15 -17.64 21.18 8.14
CA LEU A 15 -17.16 19.99 7.50
C LEU A 15 -15.63 19.92 7.60
N LYS A 16 -15.11 18.82 8.15
CA LYS A 16 -13.68 18.56 8.16
C LYS A 16 -13.31 17.70 6.95
N LEU A 17 -12.42 18.21 6.11
CA LEU A 17 -11.92 17.49 4.93
C LEU A 17 -10.45 17.18 5.11
N ASP A 18 -10.08 15.92 4.86
CA ASP A 18 -8.68 15.51 4.79
C ASP A 18 -8.25 15.51 3.33
N VAL A 19 -7.22 16.29 3.02
CA VAL A 19 -6.65 16.37 1.67
C VAL A 19 -5.36 15.58 1.65
N LEU A 20 -5.37 14.44 0.98
CA LEU A 20 -4.23 13.53 0.91
C LEU A 20 -3.62 13.52 -0.49
N GLY A 21 -2.29 13.58 -0.54
CA GLY A 21 -1.54 13.45 -1.79
C GLY A 21 -0.97 12.03 -1.95
N VAL A 22 -0.96 11.54 -3.18
CA VAL A 22 -0.39 10.22 -3.50
C VAL A 22 1.03 10.42 -4.04
N ARG A 23 2.01 10.50 -3.13
CA ARG A 23 3.41 10.73 -3.47
C ARG A 23 4.02 9.59 -4.29
N MET A 24 3.54 8.37 -4.09
CA MET A 24 4.09 7.19 -4.76
C MET A 24 3.86 7.23 -6.27
N GLN A 25 2.85 7.92 -6.75
CA GLN A 25 2.64 8.16 -8.18
C GLN A 25 3.83 8.90 -8.81
N SER A 26 4.34 9.91 -8.13
CA SER A 26 5.53 10.64 -8.59
C SER A 26 6.78 9.76 -8.58
N THR A 27 6.92 8.90 -7.58
CA THR A 27 8.03 7.93 -7.49
C THR A 27 8.00 6.95 -8.65
N ILE A 28 6.83 6.45 -9.01
CA ILE A 28 6.65 5.54 -10.16
C ILE A 28 7.05 6.26 -11.46
N ALA A 29 6.55 7.47 -11.67
CA ALA A 29 6.87 8.25 -12.87
C ALA A 29 8.38 8.53 -12.98
N TYR A 30 9.02 8.86 -11.88
CA TYR A 30 10.47 9.08 -11.84
C TYR A 30 11.24 7.79 -12.14
N SER A 31 10.82 6.67 -11.55
CA SER A 31 11.45 5.36 -11.76
C SER A 31 11.36 4.93 -13.22
N MET A 32 10.25 5.17 -13.87
CA MET A 32 10.07 4.86 -15.29
C MET A 32 11.05 5.66 -16.15
N LYS A 33 11.24 6.94 -15.85
CA LYS A 33 12.22 7.78 -16.55
C LYS A 33 13.65 7.29 -16.34
N GLU A 34 14.01 6.89 -15.13
CA GLU A 34 15.33 6.37 -14.82
C GLU A 34 15.61 5.03 -15.53
N ILE A 35 14.64 4.15 -15.60
CA ILE A 35 14.78 2.89 -16.35
C ILE A 35 14.99 3.17 -17.83
N GLU A 36 14.23 4.09 -18.41
CA GLU A 36 14.41 4.49 -19.80
C GLU A 36 15.81 5.09 -20.04
N ARG A 37 16.28 5.94 -19.10
CA ARG A 37 17.61 6.55 -19.21
C ARG A 37 18.75 5.52 -19.15
N VAL A 38 18.65 4.54 -18.25
CA VAL A 38 19.72 3.58 -17.98
C VAL A 38 19.69 2.39 -18.94
N HIS A 39 18.52 1.84 -19.20
CA HIS A 39 18.34 0.64 -19.99
C HIS A 39 17.81 0.90 -21.41
N GLN A 40 17.49 2.15 -21.74
CA GLN A 40 16.89 2.54 -23.01
C GLN A 40 15.61 1.76 -23.32
N GLU A 41 14.89 1.37 -22.26
CA GLU A 41 13.65 0.61 -22.33
C GLU A 41 12.51 1.47 -21.78
N LYS A 42 11.49 1.67 -22.61
CA LYS A 42 10.30 2.41 -22.22
C LYS A 42 9.26 1.47 -21.62
N ILE A 43 8.90 1.70 -20.36
CA ILE A 43 7.90 0.90 -19.65
C ILE A 43 6.55 1.60 -19.73
N ASP A 44 5.52 0.85 -20.14
CA ASP A 44 4.13 1.25 -20.03
C ASP A 44 3.52 0.54 -18.81
N ILE A 45 3.27 1.29 -17.75
CA ILE A 45 2.76 0.73 -16.49
C ILE A 45 1.39 0.08 -16.65
N ASP A 46 0.58 0.57 -17.59
CA ASP A 46 -0.77 0.05 -17.81
C ASP A 46 -0.77 -1.31 -18.51
N SER A 47 0.33 -1.65 -19.20
CA SER A 47 0.47 -2.91 -19.90
C SER A 47 1.27 -3.95 -19.12
N VAL A 48 1.70 -3.66 -17.89
CA VAL A 48 2.43 -4.61 -17.05
C VAL A 48 1.54 -5.80 -16.70
N PRO A 49 1.99 -7.06 -16.91
CA PRO A 49 1.20 -8.23 -16.55
C PRO A 49 0.94 -8.29 -15.05
N LEU A 50 -0.29 -8.61 -14.66
CA LEU A 50 -0.67 -8.75 -13.25
C LEU A 50 -0.58 -10.19 -12.75
N ASP A 51 -0.12 -11.12 -13.58
CA ASP A 51 -0.05 -12.55 -13.30
C ASP A 51 1.38 -13.10 -13.25
N ASP A 52 2.36 -12.24 -13.00
CA ASP A 52 3.76 -12.65 -12.88
C ASP A 52 4.01 -13.49 -11.63
N THR A 53 4.13 -14.79 -11.80
CA THR A 53 4.33 -15.75 -10.71
C THR A 53 5.56 -15.44 -9.86
N ALA A 54 6.65 -15.02 -10.47
CA ALA A 54 7.88 -14.70 -9.75
C ALA A 54 7.70 -13.54 -8.77
N THR A 55 6.89 -12.55 -9.13
CA THR A 55 6.55 -11.43 -8.26
C THR A 55 5.78 -11.90 -7.03
N TYR A 56 4.77 -12.76 -7.21
CA TYR A 56 4.00 -13.28 -6.08
C TYR A 56 4.82 -14.19 -5.19
N GLU A 57 5.71 -14.99 -5.74
CA GLU A 57 6.66 -15.81 -4.98
C GLU A 57 7.57 -14.94 -4.12
N LEU A 58 8.07 -13.83 -4.66
CA LEU A 58 8.88 -12.88 -3.90
C LEU A 58 8.08 -12.28 -2.74
N ILE A 59 6.85 -11.86 -2.98
CA ILE A 59 5.98 -11.29 -1.95
C ILE A 59 5.68 -12.32 -0.87
N GLN A 60 5.35 -13.56 -1.24
CA GLN A 60 5.11 -14.66 -0.30
C GLN A 60 6.34 -15.00 0.54
N SER A 61 7.53 -14.83 -0.01
CA SER A 61 8.79 -15.09 0.70
C SER A 61 9.09 -14.11 1.82
N THR A 62 8.34 -13.01 1.92
CA THR A 62 8.52 -11.90 2.85
C THR A 62 9.82 -11.11 2.68
N ARG A 63 10.58 -11.35 1.62
CA ARG A 63 11.80 -10.60 1.28
C ARG A 63 11.45 -9.31 0.54
N THR A 64 10.65 -8.47 1.19
CA THR A 64 10.06 -7.28 0.57
C THR A 64 10.58 -5.98 1.16
N LEU A 65 11.78 -6.00 1.73
CA LEU A 65 12.43 -4.79 2.21
C LEU A 65 12.68 -3.84 1.02
N GLY A 66 12.27 -2.59 1.18
CA GLY A 66 12.35 -1.61 0.12
C GLY A 66 11.17 -1.60 -0.85
N ILE A 67 10.20 -2.50 -0.67
CA ILE A 67 8.99 -2.53 -1.50
C ILE A 67 7.85 -1.85 -0.75
N PHE A 68 7.28 -0.84 -1.37
CA PHE A 68 6.23 0.00 -0.78
C PHE A 68 5.04 -0.84 -0.28
N GLN A 69 4.57 -0.50 0.90
CA GLN A 69 3.40 -1.10 1.58
C GLN A 69 3.58 -2.55 2.07
N VAL A 70 4.68 -3.22 1.77
CA VAL A 70 4.90 -4.61 2.20
C VAL A 70 6.25 -4.82 2.89
N GLU A 71 6.90 -3.73 3.34
CA GLU A 71 8.23 -3.80 3.94
C GLU A 71 8.27 -3.82 5.47
N SER A 72 7.23 -3.31 6.14
CA SER A 72 7.22 -3.31 7.61
C SER A 72 7.09 -4.72 8.16
N PRO A 73 7.61 -4.99 9.38
CA PRO A 73 7.54 -6.34 9.96
C PRO A 73 6.12 -6.91 10.03
N GLY A 74 5.14 -6.09 10.42
CA GLY A 74 3.74 -6.51 10.49
C GLY A 74 3.15 -6.83 9.12
N GLN A 75 3.47 -6.02 8.12
CA GLN A 75 3.01 -6.27 6.75
C GLN A 75 3.64 -7.52 6.16
N ARG A 76 4.93 -7.72 6.37
CA ARG A 76 5.63 -8.93 5.91
C ARG A 76 5.04 -10.18 6.55
N GLU A 77 4.76 -10.14 7.84
CA GLU A 77 4.15 -11.26 8.54
C GLU A 77 2.74 -11.57 8.00
N LEU A 78 1.92 -10.56 7.82
CA LEU A 78 0.57 -10.72 7.30
C LEU A 78 0.59 -11.30 5.89
N VAL A 79 1.38 -10.73 5.00
CA VAL A 79 1.50 -11.17 3.61
C VAL A 79 2.06 -12.58 3.53
N GLY A 80 3.03 -12.92 4.37
CA GLY A 80 3.57 -14.28 4.45
C GLY A 80 2.53 -15.32 4.88
N LYS A 81 1.67 -14.98 5.83
CA LYS A 81 0.59 -15.86 6.30
C LYS A 81 -0.52 -16.03 5.28
N LEU A 82 -0.92 -14.95 4.61
CA LEU A 82 -2.00 -14.98 3.63
C LEU A 82 -1.56 -15.51 2.27
N ALA A 83 -0.27 -15.46 1.98
CA ALA A 83 0.35 -16.00 0.77
C ALA A 83 -0.40 -15.64 -0.51
N PRO A 84 -0.41 -14.34 -0.92
CA PRO A 84 -1.17 -13.92 -2.10
C PRO A 84 -0.65 -14.61 -3.36
N LYS A 85 -1.56 -15.14 -4.18
CA LYS A 85 -1.25 -15.88 -5.40
C LYS A 85 -1.60 -15.10 -6.66
N ASN A 86 -2.41 -14.05 -6.53
CA ASN A 86 -2.86 -13.23 -7.65
C ASN A 86 -3.05 -11.78 -7.18
N PHE A 87 -3.38 -10.92 -8.14
CA PHE A 87 -3.52 -9.50 -7.87
C PHE A 87 -4.68 -9.19 -6.91
N THR A 88 -5.78 -9.92 -7.02
CA THR A 88 -6.93 -9.75 -6.11
C THR A 88 -6.57 -10.09 -4.68
N ASP A 89 -5.85 -11.19 -4.46
CA ASP A 89 -5.36 -11.58 -3.13
C ASP A 89 -4.46 -10.49 -2.55
N LEU A 90 -3.57 -9.92 -3.35
CA LEU A 90 -2.66 -8.86 -2.93
C LEU A 90 -3.43 -7.59 -2.53
N ILE A 91 -4.47 -7.22 -3.28
CA ILE A 91 -5.34 -6.09 -2.93
C ILE A 91 -6.00 -6.32 -1.57
N ILE A 92 -6.51 -7.52 -1.33
CA ILE A 92 -7.14 -7.89 -0.06
C ILE A 92 -6.13 -7.78 1.08
N ASP A 93 -4.93 -8.33 0.92
CA ASP A 93 -3.88 -8.32 1.93
C ASP A 93 -3.48 -6.90 2.31
N ILE A 94 -3.24 -6.05 1.33
CA ILE A 94 -2.89 -4.64 1.55
C ILE A 94 -4.05 -3.89 2.20
N SER A 95 -5.28 -4.19 1.82
CA SER A 95 -6.48 -3.55 2.34
C SER A 95 -6.74 -3.88 3.81
N LEU A 96 -6.32 -5.06 4.27
CA LEU A 96 -6.45 -5.45 5.67
C LEU A 96 -5.51 -4.67 6.59
N PHE A 97 -4.38 -4.20 6.08
CA PHE A 97 -3.37 -3.51 6.89
C PHE A 97 -3.66 -2.00 6.95
N ARG A 98 -4.74 -1.64 7.64
CA ARG A 98 -5.17 -0.26 7.87
C ARG A 98 -5.41 -0.03 9.36
N PRO A 99 -5.42 1.23 9.85
CA PRO A 99 -5.61 1.53 11.29
C PRO A 99 -6.85 0.85 11.90
N GLY A 100 -8.00 0.86 11.22
CA GLY A 100 -9.21 0.22 11.70
C GLY A 100 -9.14 -1.31 11.69
N PRO A 101 -8.88 -1.94 10.52
CA PRO A 101 -8.74 -3.39 10.42
C PRO A 101 -7.63 -3.99 11.27
N VAL A 102 -6.50 -3.30 11.43
CA VAL A 102 -5.39 -3.73 12.29
C VAL A 102 -5.83 -3.86 13.74
N LYS A 103 -6.61 -2.91 14.24
CA LYS A 103 -7.18 -2.99 15.59
C LYS A 103 -8.10 -4.19 15.75
N SER A 104 -8.94 -4.46 14.76
CA SER A 104 -9.83 -5.61 14.75
C SER A 104 -9.06 -6.93 14.76
N LEU A 105 -8.02 -7.04 13.95
CA LEU A 105 -7.13 -8.22 13.91
C LEU A 105 -6.43 -8.43 15.26
N SER A 106 -5.98 -7.37 15.91
CA SER A 106 -5.38 -7.43 17.23
C SER A 106 -6.34 -8.01 18.27
N LEU A 107 -7.61 -7.64 18.20
CA LEU A 107 -8.66 -8.17 19.08
C LEU A 107 -8.95 -9.65 18.80
N ILE A 108 -8.89 -10.09 17.55
CA ILE A 108 -9.12 -11.49 17.18
C ILE A 108 -8.00 -12.40 17.71
N HIS A 109 -6.77 -11.90 17.78
CA HIS A 109 -5.62 -12.67 18.25
C HIS A 109 -5.42 -12.67 19.77
N ILE A 110 -6.22 -11.90 20.47
CA ILE A 110 -6.28 -11.93 21.92
C ILE A 110 -7.23 -13.06 22.38
#